data_f77837ff73162a50c515b541a1280b7c
#
_entry.id   f77837ff73162a50c515b541a1280b7c
#
_cell.length_a   1.000
_cell.length_b   1.000
_cell.length_c   1.000
_cell.angle_alpha   90.00
_cell.angle_beta   90.00
_cell.angle_gamma   90.00
#
_symmetry.space_group_name_H-M   'P 1'
#
loop_
_entity.id
_entity.type
_entity.pdbx_description
1 polymer ?
#
loop_
_entity_poly.entity_id
_entity_poly.type
_entity_poly.pdbx_seq_one_letter_code
_entity_poly.pdbx_strand_id
1 'polypeptide(L)'
;MLDIEASGFGRGSYPIEIGFVLPDGTAYCTLIVPDASWTHWDGDAERMHGISRSLLQRHGRSSGEVAVELNQRLAGRTVYCDNWAHDYAWLARLFESAGISPRFKLRHLRELMTENAAEHFDDTREIVARNLQLRRHRASSDARVLQLSVAKVWTNGAAPEQHA
;
A
#
# COMPACT_ATOMS: atom_id res chain seq x y z
N MET A 1 -0.20 -8.04 -1.18
CA MET A 1 -0.62 -6.70 -1.60
C MET A 1 -0.06 -5.66 -0.65
N LEU A 2 0.22 -4.47 -1.13
CA LEU A 2 0.73 -3.34 -0.35
C LEU A 2 -0.12 -2.11 -0.68
N ASP A 3 -0.28 -1.22 0.28
CA ASP A 3 -0.92 0.08 0.13
C ASP A 3 -0.24 1.11 1.02
N ILE A 4 -0.30 2.39 0.64
CA ILE A 4 0.35 3.50 1.34
C ILE A 4 -0.64 4.66 1.49
N GLU A 5 -0.84 5.11 2.72
CA GLU A 5 -1.46 6.40 2.99
C GLU A 5 -0.37 7.49 3.03
N ALA A 6 -0.70 8.65 2.51
CA ALA A 6 0.27 9.75 2.40
C ALA A 6 -0.27 11.08 2.96
N SER A 7 0.63 12.03 3.14
CA SER A 7 0.32 13.40 3.57
C SER A 7 -0.55 14.17 2.58
N GLY A 8 -0.94 13.57 1.48
CA GLY A 8 -1.73 14.09 0.37
C GLY A 8 -1.10 13.74 -0.97
N PHE A 9 -1.63 14.32 -2.04
CA PHE A 9 -1.09 14.18 -3.38
C PHE A 9 -0.18 15.36 -3.77
N GLY A 10 0.59 15.18 -4.85
CA GLY A 10 1.38 16.23 -5.46
C GLY A 10 2.81 16.33 -4.92
N ARG A 11 3.46 17.42 -5.36
CA ARG A 11 4.88 17.63 -5.08
C ARG A 11 5.14 17.80 -3.58
N GLY A 12 6.07 17.01 -3.08
CA GLY A 12 6.47 17.07 -1.68
C GLY A 12 5.68 16.15 -0.75
N SER A 13 4.63 15.46 -1.23
CA SER A 13 3.91 14.47 -0.44
C SER A 13 4.82 13.31 0.00
N TYR A 14 4.49 12.70 1.12
CA TYR A 14 5.31 11.67 1.75
C TYR A 14 4.43 10.60 2.41
N PRO A 15 4.95 9.37 2.60
CA PRO A 15 4.18 8.30 3.21
C PRO A 15 4.00 8.54 4.71
N ILE A 16 2.82 8.24 5.22
CA ILE A 16 2.45 8.38 6.64
C ILE A 16 2.00 7.06 7.28
N GLU A 17 1.48 6.16 6.49
CA GLU A 17 1.17 4.79 6.90
C GLU A 17 1.51 3.85 5.75
N ILE A 18 2.08 2.70 6.06
CA ILE A 18 2.31 1.64 5.09
C ILE A 18 1.77 0.32 5.64
N GLY A 19 1.05 -0.40 4.79
CA GLY A 19 0.48 -1.68 5.13
C GLY A 19 0.63 -2.68 4.00
N PHE A 20 0.72 -3.97 4.35
CA PHE A 20 0.69 -5.05 3.38
C PHE A 20 -0.01 -6.28 3.94
N VAL A 21 -0.44 -7.15 3.03
CA VAL A 21 -0.97 -8.48 3.36
C VAL A 21 -0.23 -9.52 2.52
N LEU A 22 0.31 -10.53 3.19
CA LEU A 22 1.01 -11.67 2.57
C LEU A 22 -0.01 -12.69 2.01
N PRO A 23 0.42 -13.63 1.14
CA PRO A 23 -0.47 -14.66 0.58
C PRO A 23 -1.19 -15.51 1.62
N ASP A 24 -0.57 -15.77 2.77
CA ASP A 24 -1.14 -16.52 3.89
C ASP A 24 -2.17 -15.71 4.72
N GLY A 25 -2.41 -14.44 4.36
CA GLY A 25 -3.30 -13.55 5.08
C GLY A 25 -2.65 -12.79 6.23
N THR A 26 -1.36 -13.02 6.52
CA THR A 26 -0.62 -12.24 7.52
C THR A 26 -0.58 -10.77 7.10
N ALA A 27 -1.11 -9.91 7.95
CA ALA A 27 -1.16 -8.47 7.74
C ALA A 27 -0.11 -7.73 8.58
N TYR A 28 0.39 -6.65 8.01
CA TYR A 28 1.28 -5.70 8.70
C TYR A 28 0.80 -4.28 8.42
N CYS A 29 0.93 -3.41 9.41
CA CYS A 29 0.65 -1.98 9.25
C CYS A 29 1.51 -1.19 10.23
N THR A 30 2.02 -0.05 9.80
CA THR A 30 2.75 0.87 10.67
C THR A 30 2.58 2.31 10.23
N LEU A 31 2.53 3.22 11.20
CA LEU A 31 2.61 4.65 11.00
C LEU A 31 4.09 5.06 10.86
N ILE A 32 4.32 6.12 10.08
CA ILE A 32 5.65 6.67 9.82
C ILE A 32 5.69 8.08 10.41
N VAL A 33 6.65 8.34 11.30
CA VAL A 33 6.89 9.70 11.77
C VAL A 33 7.53 10.50 10.62
N PRO A 34 7.00 11.68 10.24
CA PRO A 34 7.59 12.47 9.17
C PRO A 34 9.03 12.87 9.48
N ASP A 35 9.90 12.72 8.50
CA ASP A 35 11.24 13.32 8.54
C ASP A 35 11.14 14.85 8.71
N ALA A 36 12.14 15.47 9.32
CA ALA A 36 12.12 16.91 9.56
C ALA A 36 11.99 17.76 8.28
N SER A 37 12.45 17.24 7.15
CA SER A 37 12.32 17.85 5.82
C SER A 37 10.96 17.68 5.17
N TRP A 38 10.09 16.82 5.70
CA TRP A 38 8.78 16.48 5.13
C TRP A 38 7.70 17.41 5.66
N THR A 39 7.48 18.51 4.97
CA THR A 39 6.58 19.58 5.43
C THR A 39 5.20 19.58 4.79
N HIS A 40 5.02 18.89 3.64
CA HIS A 40 3.75 18.82 2.93
C HIS A 40 2.65 18.23 3.83
N TRP A 41 1.44 18.81 3.77
CA TRP A 41 0.28 18.28 4.48
C TRP A 41 -1.02 18.77 3.84
N ASP A 42 -1.89 17.86 3.51
CA ASP A 42 -3.20 18.12 2.93
C ASP A 42 -4.30 17.76 3.95
N GLY A 43 -5.12 18.77 4.30
CA GLY A 43 -6.21 18.57 5.25
C GLY A 43 -7.34 17.71 4.71
N ASP A 44 -7.53 17.61 3.38
CA ASP A 44 -8.54 16.74 2.78
C ASP A 44 -8.09 15.28 2.88
N ALA A 45 -6.80 15.01 2.65
CA ALA A 45 -6.22 13.70 2.87
C ALA A 45 -6.34 13.28 4.34
N GLU A 46 -6.01 14.18 5.29
CA GLU A 46 -6.17 13.90 6.73
C GLU A 46 -7.62 13.54 7.08
N ARG A 47 -8.61 14.25 6.51
CA ARG A 47 -10.03 13.93 6.74
C ARG A 47 -10.40 12.54 6.17
N MET A 48 -9.78 12.14 5.07
CA MET A 48 -10.04 10.87 4.38
C MET A 48 -9.52 9.68 5.20
N HIS A 49 -8.22 9.65 5.53
CA HIS A 49 -7.61 8.52 6.26
C HIS A 49 -7.72 8.65 7.79
N GLY A 50 -8.00 9.86 8.30
CA GLY A 50 -8.16 10.12 9.74
C GLY A 50 -6.88 9.98 10.56
N ILE A 51 -5.71 10.13 9.93
CA ILE A 51 -4.40 10.06 10.57
C ILE A 51 -3.87 11.49 10.72
N SER A 52 -3.81 12.00 11.95
CA SER A 52 -3.30 13.35 12.22
C SER A 52 -1.77 13.37 12.38
N ARG A 53 -1.17 14.54 12.15
CA ARG A 53 0.26 14.74 12.44
C ARG A 53 0.64 14.38 13.88
N SER A 54 -0.24 14.71 14.83
CA SER A 54 0.01 14.40 16.24
C SER A 54 -0.03 12.89 16.53
N LEU A 55 -0.83 12.13 15.76
CA LEU A 55 -0.85 10.67 15.86
C LEU A 55 0.48 10.09 15.35
N LEU A 56 1.00 10.61 14.22
CA LEU A 56 2.28 10.18 13.68
C LEU A 56 3.43 10.45 14.64
N GLN A 57 3.45 11.62 15.28
CA GLN A 57 4.48 11.96 16.26
C GLN A 57 4.47 11.07 17.49
N ARG A 58 3.29 10.61 17.93
CA ARG A 58 3.17 9.76 19.12
C ARG A 58 3.40 8.27 18.85
N HIS A 59 3.03 7.79 17.68
CA HIS A 59 2.95 6.35 17.39
C HIS A 59 3.68 5.94 16.12
N GLY A 60 4.17 6.88 15.34
CA GLY A 60 4.94 6.59 14.14
C GLY A 60 6.34 6.06 14.48
N ARG A 61 6.87 5.28 13.57
CA ARG A 61 8.25 4.80 13.58
C ARG A 61 9.07 5.61 12.58
N SER A 62 10.37 5.70 12.79
CA SER A 62 11.27 6.39 11.86
C SER A 62 11.31 5.70 10.50
N SER A 63 11.61 6.47 9.44
CA SER A 63 11.79 5.95 8.08
C SER A 63 12.79 4.78 8.04
N GLY A 64 13.89 4.89 8.81
CA GLY A 64 14.92 3.85 8.91
C GLY A 64 14.39 2.54 9.48
N GLU A 65 13.66 2.59 10.61
CA GLU A 65 13.07 1.40 11.22
C GLU A 65 12.04 0.73 10.30
N VAL A 66 11.19 1.53 9.65
CA VAL A 66 10.16 1.02 8.73
C VAL A 66 10.80 0.39 7.50
N ALA A 67 11.79 1.03 6.88
CA ALA A 67 12.49 0.50 5.70
C ALA A 67 13.22 -0.82 6.01
N VAL A 68 13.86 -0.93 7.18
CA VAL A 68 14.50 -2.18 7.63
C VAL A 68 13.46 -3.29 7.82
N GLU A 69 12.34 -2.99 8.48
CA GLU A 69 11.26 -3.95 8.72
C GLU A 69 10.63 -4.45 7.40
N LEU A 70 10.39 -3.54 6.44
CA LEU A 70 9.89 -3.90 5.12
C LEU A 70 10.87 -4.84 4.39
N ASN A 71 12.16 -4.52 4.43
CA ASN A 71 13.18 -5.37 3.84
C ASN A 71 13.28 -6.75 4.50
N GLN A 72 13.07 -6.84 5.81
CA GLN A 72 13.08 -8.13 6.52
C GLN A 72 11.89 -9.01 6.12
N ARG A 73 10.69 -8.40 6.00
CA ARG A 73 9.46 -9.14 5.73
C ARG A 73 9.21 -9.44 4.25
N LEU A 74 9.70 -8.58 3.37
CA LEU A 74 9.39 -8.62 1.93
C LEU A 74 10.58 -9.00 1.05
N ALA A 75 11.77 -9.27 1.62
CA ALA A 75 12.96 -9.61 0.84
C ALA A 75 12.71 -10.70 -0.21
N GLY A 76 13.15 -10.44 -1.45
CA GLY A 76 13.02 -11.36 -2.58
C GLY A 76 11.62 -11.48 -3.18
N ARG A 77 10.61 -10.81 -2.59
CA ARG A 77 9.22 -10.88 -3.07
C ARG A 77 8.92 -9.83 -4.14
N THR A 78 7.94 -10.12 -4.98
CA THR A 78 7.22 -9.11 -5.74
C THR A 78 5.94 -8.77 -4.98
N VAL A 79 5.76 -7.48 -4.70
CA VAL A 79 4.61 -6.93 -3.98
C VAL A 79 3.81 -6.08 -4.96
N TYR A 80 2.49 -6.12 -4.88
CA TYR A 80 1.60 -5.45 -5.83
C TYR A 80 0.75 -4.41 -5.12
N CYS A 81 0.52 -3.27 -5.79
CA CYS A 81 -0.32 -2.18 -5.33
C CYS A 81 -1.24 -1.69 -6.47
N ASP A 82 -2.26 -0.93 -6.13
CA ASP A 82 -3.24 -0.38 -7.09
C ASP A 82 -2.75 0.94 -7.70
N ASN A 83 -2.29 1.85 -6.87
CA ASN A 83 -1.87 3.20 -7.29
C ASN A 83 -0.35 3.28 -7.49
N TRP A 84 0.19 2.40 -8.34
CA TRP A 84 1.63 2.16 -8.46
C TRP A 84 2.49 3.43 -8.61
N ALA A 85 2.05 4.41 -9.39
CA ALA A 85 2.84 5.62 -9.63
C ALA A 85 3.07 6.43 -8.34
N HIS A 86 2.05 6.54 -7.49
CA HIS A 86 2.12 7.24 -6.22
C HIS A 86 2.79 6.39 -5.14
N ASP A 87 2.39 5.14 -5.01
CA ASP A 87 2.97 4.21 -4.03
C ASP A 87 4.46 4.02 -4.24
N TYR A 88 4.89 3.93 -5.51
CA TYR A 88 6.30 3.85 -5.85
C TYR A 88 7.07 5.12 -5.43
N ALA A 89 6.51 6.30 -5.71
CA ALA A 89 7.15 7.56 -5.34
C ALA A 89 7.27 7.72 -3.81
N TRP A 90 6.21 7.37 -3.07
CA TRP A 90 6.22 7.43 -1.60
C TRP A 90 7.15 6.37 -0.99
N LEU A 91 7.16 5.16 -1.53
CA LEU A 91 8.07 4.10 -1.12
C LEU A 91 9.54 4.50 -1.37
N ALA A 92 9.82 5.05 -2.56
CA ALA A 92 11.16 5.55 -2.90
C ALA A 92 11.61 6.63 -1.91
N ARG A 93 10.72 7.58 -1.58
CA ARG A 93 11.01 8.63 -0.60
C ARG A 93 11.30 8.08 0.80
N LEU A 94 10.58 7.04 1.23
CA LEU A 94 10.83 6.35 2.50
C LEU A 94 12.24 5.76 2.53
N PHE A 95 12.59 5.00 1.48
CA PHE A 95 13.88 4.33 1.39
C PHE A 95 15.04 5.29 1.19
N GLU A 96 14.84 6.40 0.46
CA GLU A 96 15.82 7.49 0.32
C GLU A 96 16.11 8.13 1.69
N SER A 97 15.06 8.48 2.46
CA SER A 97 15.23 9.02 3.83
C SER A 97 15.93 8.02 4.76
N ALA A 98 15.69 6.72 4.59
CA ALA A 98 16.34 5.67 5.35
C ALA A 98 17.81 5.40 4.92
N GLY A 99 18.26 5.91 3.79
CA GLY A 99 19.59 5.66 3.24
C GLY A 99 19.88 4.21 2.83
N ILE A 100 18.84 3.42 2.55
CA ILE A 100 18.95 2.01 2.12
C ILE A 100 18.08 1.77 0.90
N SER A 101 18.30 0.64 0.21
CA SER A 101 17.48 0.25 -0.94
C SER A 101 16.47 -0.85 -0.60
N PRO A 102 15.29 -0.88 -1.24
CA PRO A 102 14.34 -1.97 -1.08
C PRO A 102 14.92 -3.29 -1.61
N ARG A 103 14.68 -4.38 -0.87
CA ARG A 103 15.08 -5.76 -1.23
C ARG A 103 13.91 -6.56 -1.84
N PHE A 104 12.86 -5.87 -2.28
CA PHE A 104 11.68 -6.40 -2.92
C PHE A 104 11.31 -5.54 -4.12
N LYS A 105 10.41 -6.03 -4.96
CA LYS A 105 9.91 -5.28 -6.13
C LYS A 105 8.49 -4.83 -5.88
N LEU A 106 8.16 -3.58 -6.22
CA LEU A 106 6.80 -3.08 -6.25
C LEU A 106 6.31 -3.07 -7.71
N ARG A 107 5.15 -3.67 -7.95
CA ARG A 107 4.51 -3.77 -9.27
C ARG A 107 3.06 -3.33 -9.21
N HIS A 108 2.50 -2.98 -10.36
CA HIS A 108 1.08 -2.69 -10.46
C HIS A 108 0.27 -3.99 -10.44
N LEU A 109 -0.81 -4.02 -9.65
CA LEU A 109 -1.64 -5.24 -9.49
C LEU A 109 -2.31 -5.70 -10.81
N ARG A 110 -2.44 -4.82 -11.80
CA ARG A 110 -2.95 -5.20 -13.13
C ARG A 110 -2.09 -6.25 -13.83
N GLU A 111 -0.83 -6.38 -13.48
CA GLU A 111 0.04 -7.45 -13.97
C GLU A 111 -0.43 -8.86 -13.53
N LEU A 112 -1.32 -8.93 -12.55
CA LEU A 112 -1.92 -10.17 -12.05
C LEU A 112 -3.24 -10.53 -12.75
N MET A 113 -3.69 -9.74 -13.73
CA MET A 113 -5.03 -9.88 -14.32
C MET A 113 -4.96 -9.96 -15.83
N THR A 114 -5.91 -10.71 -16.41
CA THR A 114 -6.24 -10.60 -17.83
C THR A 114 -7.00 -9.30 -18.09
N GLU A 115 -7.10 -8.86 -19.34
CA GLU A 115 -7.88 -7.67 -19.73
C GLU A 115 -9.33 -7.76 -19.23
N ASN A 116 -10.00 -8.89 -19.48
CA ASN A 116 -11.36 -9.13 -19.01
C ASN A 116 -11.48 -9.06 -17.47
N ALA A 117 -10.54 -9.61 -16.73
CA ALA A 117 -10.54 -9.50 -15.27
C ALA A 117 -10.34 -8.05 -14.79
N ALA A 118 -9.51 -7.28 -15.50
CA ALA A 118 -9.23 -5.88 -15.20
C ALA A 118 -10.45 -4.97 -15.44
N GLU A 119 -11.28 -5.26 -16.45
CA GLU A 119 -12.52 -4.51 -16.72
C GLU A 119 -13.54 -4.62 -15.56
N HIS A 120 -13.57 -5.75 -14.86
CA HIS A 120 -14.51 -6.01 -13.78
C HIS A 120 -13.89 -5.82 -12.38
N PHE A 121 -12.65 -5.40 -12.31
CA PHE A 121 -11.92 -5.33 -11.05
C PHE A 121 -12.50 -4.29 -10.10
N ASP A 122 -12.83 -3.10 -10.59
CA ASP A 122 -13.31 -2.01 -9.75
C ASP A 122 -14.68 -2.33 -9.12
N ASP A 123 -15.59 -2.92 -9.86
CA ASP A 123 -16.90 -3.41 -9.35
C ASP A 123 -16.67 -4.50 -8.29
N THR A 124 -15.76 -5.43 -8.56
CA THR A 124 -15.40 -6.49 -7.61
C THR A 124 -14.82 -5.92 -6.32
N ARG A 125 -13.92 -4.93 -6.43
CA ARG A 125 -13.31 -4.25 -5.29
C ARG A 125 -14.36 -3.56 -4.41
N GLU A 126 -15.34 -2.88 -5.01
CA GLU A 126 -16.42 -2.25 -4.26
C GLU A 126 -17.29 -3.28 -3.51
N ILE A 127 -17.61 -4.40 -4.14
CA ILE A 127 -18.35 -5.49 -3.50
C ILE A 127 -17.56 -6.07 -2.33
N VAL A 128 -16.26 -6.34 -2.52
CA VAL A 128 -15.39 -6.88 -1.48
C VAL A 128 -15.27 -5.90 -0.32
N ALA A 129 -15.03 -4.62 -0.59
CA ALA A 129 -14.91 -3.58 0.42
C ALA A 129 -16.18 -3.45 1.27
N ARG A 130 -17.37 -3.49 0.64
CA ARG A 130 -18.66 -3.46 1.34
C ARG A 130 -18.86 -4.68 2.24
N ASN A 131 -18.49 -5.88 1.75
CA ASN A 131 -18.69 -7.12 2.49
C ASN A 131 -17.76 -7.24 3.72
N LEU A 132 -16.55 -6.71 3.62
CA LEU A 132 -15.57 -6.79 4.70
C LEU A 132 -15.85 -5.81 5.85
N GLN A 133 -16.59 -4.73 5.59
CA GLN A 133 -16.87 -3.66 6.57
C GLN A 133 -15.61 -3.14 7.28
N LEU A 134 -14.45 -3.24 6.64
CA LEU A 134 -13.20 -2.73 7.18
C LEU A 134 -13.19 -1.20 7.13
N ARG A 135 -12.44 -0.60 8.05
CA ARG A 135 -12.19 0.84 8.00
C ARG A 135 -11.41 1.17 6.72
N ARG A 136 -12.02 1.93 5.83
CA ARG A 136 -11.38 2.41 4.59
C ARG A 136 -10.29 3.42 4.90
N HIS A 137 -9.40 3.61 3.94
CA HIS A 137 -8.27 4.53 4.03
C HIS A 137 -7.38 4.22 5.24
N ARG A 138 -7.06 2.94 5.38
CA ARG A 138 -6.04 2.40 6.26
C ARG A 138 -5.26 1.35 5.49
N ALA A 139 -3.97 1.54 5.35
CA ALA A 139 -3.12 0.82 4.42
C ALA A 139 -3.26 -0.72 4.48
N SER A 140 -3.33 -1.32 5.67
CA SER A 140 -3.53 -2.78 5.77
C SER A 140 -4.94 -3.24 5.38
N SER A 141 -5.97 -2.42 5.63
CA SER A 141 -7.35 -2.70 5.25
C SER A 141 -7.50 -2.66 3.73
N ASP A 142 -6.94 -1.62 3.10
CA ASP A 142 -7.02 -1.44 1.67
C ASP A 142 -6.16 -2.50 0.93
N ALA A 143 -4.97 -2.84 1.44
CA ALA A 143 -4.19 -3.98 0.95
C ALA A 143 -4.96 -5.32 1.04
N ARG A 144 -5.77 -5.53 2.10
CA ARG A 144 -6.63 -6.72 2.23
C ARG A 144 -7.76 -6.73 1.22
N VAL A 145 -8.41 -5.59 1.01
CA VAL A 145 -9.44 -5.45 -0.03
C VAL A 145 -8.86 -5.79 -1.40
N LEU A 146 -7.69 -5.23 -1.76
CA LEU A 146 -7.01 -5.53 -3.02
C LEU A 146 -6.71 -7.03 -3.16
N GLN A 147 -6.17 -7.67 -2.11
CA GLN A 147 -5.83 -9.10 -2.12
C GLN A 147 -7.07 -9.96 -2.42
N LEU A 148 -8.16 -9.73 -1.71
CA LEU A 148 -9.37 -10.52 -1.88
C LEU A 148 -10.09 -10.22 -3.19
N SER A 149 -9.98 -8.99 -3.70
CA SER A 149 -10.53 -8.63 -5.00
C SER A 149 -9.81 -9.35 -6.13
N VAL A 150 -8.48 -9.39 -6.11
CA VAL A 150 -7.68 -10.15 -7.08
C VAL A 150 -8.01 -11.64 -7.00
N ALA A 151 -8.07 -12.22 -5.80
CA ALA A 151 -8.45 -13.63 -5.63
C ALA A 151 -9.85 -13.92 -6.21
N LYS A 152 -10.79 -13.01 -6.04
CA LYS A 152 -12.17 -13.17 -6.53
C LYS A 152 -12.26 -13.09 -8.05
N VAL A 153 -11.53 -12.17 -8.70
CA VAL A 153 -11.52 -12.12 -10.17
C VAL A 153 -10.82 -13.34 -10.78
N TRP A 154 -9.82 -13.93 -10.10
CA TRP A 154 -9.20 -15.19 -10.54
C TRP A 154 -10.14 -16.39 -10.46
N THR A 155 -11.01 -16.45 -9.48
CA THR A 155 -12.01 -17.53 -9.38
C THR A 155 -13.15 -17.41 -10.41
N ASN A 156 -13.43 -16.20 -10.86
CA ASN A 156 -14.50 -15.90 -11.83
C ASN A 156 -14.01 -15.88 -13.29
N GLY A 157 -12.72 -15.74 -13.53
CA GLY A 157 -12.07 -15.75 -14.84
C GLY A 157 -10.69 -16.37 -14.71
N ALA A 158 -10.25 -17.17 -15.66
CA ALA A 158 -8.98 -17.88 -15.59
C ALA A 158 -7.83 -16.96 -15.14
N ALA A 159 -7.05 -17.43 -14.14
CA ALA A 159 -5.83 -16.77 -13.75
C ALA A 159 -4.88 -16.65 -14.97
N PRO A 160 -4.07 -15.58 -15.06
CA PRO A 160 -3.07 -15.48 -16.12
C PRO A 160 -2.11 -16.68 -16.02
N GLU A 161 -1.76 -17.27 -17.18
CA GLU A 161 -0.75 -18.33 -17.23
C GLU A 161 0.56 -17.77 -16.66
N GLN A 162 1.06 -18.41 -15.61
CA GLN A 162 2.35 -18.05 -15.03
C GLN A 162 3.44 -18.46 -16.02
N HIS A 163 3.98 -17.52 -16.76
CA HIS A 163 5.23 -17.75 -17.48
C HIS A 163 6.36 -17.89 -16.46
N ALA A 164 6.89 -19.12 -16.41
CA ALA A 164 8.03 -19.52 -15.57
C ALA A 164 9.32 -18.79 -15.97
#